data_7a928a0a1c7b906b506d6ae2544d5c89
#
_entry.id   7a928a0a1c7b906b506d6ae2544d5c89
#
_cell.length_a   1.000
_cell.length_b   1.000
_cell.length_c   1.000
_cell.angle_alpha   90.00
_cell.angle_beta   90.00
_cell.angle_gamma   90.00
#
_symmetry.space_group_name_H-M   'P 1'
#
loop_
_entity.id
_entity.type
_entity.pdbx_description
1 polymer ?
#
loop_
_entity_poly.entity_id
_entity_poly.type
_entity_poly.pdbx_seq_one_letter_code
_entity_poly.pdbx_strand_id
1 'polypeptide(L)'
;MSELVSETKEQLELEAEIKQQAQIFLEYLNSTLPESMELEYEGFYRRGFFVSKKRYAVIEGDEIIAKGLELVRRDWAPIVKKTQEAVLMAILKEGDSDKAIREVKKVLKKIKNGDVDKKEMIIHTQITKPLDQYKQVGPHVIAARKIEEHGIKVSRGTIIQYIIAKGKGSISQRAVPYEYSDGYTYDKDYYINNQLIPAVERIMYSFRYTRRDLEDMAKGEVQQSLDAFF
;
A
#
# COMPACT_ATOMS: atom_id res chain seq x y z
N MET A 1 -18.87 32.01 5.31
CA MET A 1 -19.80 30.88 5.54
C MET A 1 -20.79 30.70 4.40
N SER A 2 -21.34 31.74 3.78
CA SER A 2 -22.28 31.67 2.63
C SER A 2 -21.65 31.08 1.34
N GLU A 3 -20.42 31.41 1.00
CA GLU A 3 -19.75 30.93 -0.20
C GLU A 3 -19.45 29.42 -0.13
N LEU A 4 -18.94 28.90 0.99
CA LEU A 4 -18.71 27.47 1.19
C LEU A 4 -20.00 26.63 1.12
N VAL A 5 -21.13 27.16 1.57
CA VAL A 5 -22.44 26.47 1.50
C VAL A 5 -23.00 26.49 0.08
N SER A 6 -22.77 27.54 -0.70
CA SER A 6 -23.22 27.65 -2.08
C SER A 6 -22.40 26.70 -3.00
N GLU A 7 -21.08 26.67 -2.83
CA GLU A 7 -20.16 25.78 -3.58
C GLU A 7 -20.47 24.29 -3.33
N THR A 8 -20.81 23.92 -2.08
CA THR A 8 -21.21 22.55 -1.73
C THR A 8 -22.55 22.15 -2.35
N LYS A 9 -23.51 23.09 -2.45
CA LYS A 9 -24.81 22.83 -3.05
C LYS A 9 -24.70 22.61 -4.56
N GLU A 10 -23.98 23.46 -5.26
CA GLU A 10 -23.73 23.38 -6.71
C GLU A 10 -22.99 22.08 -7.06
N GLN A 11 -22.03 21.69 -6.24
CA GLN A 11 -21.32 20.40 -6.40
C GLN A 11 -22.23 19.18 -6.24
N LEU A 12 -23.16 19.21 -5.30
CA LEU A 12 -24.13 18.12 -5.08
C LEU A 12 -25.15 18.02 -6.23
N GLU A 13 -25.60 19.15 -6.76
CA GLU A 13 -26.51 19.19 -7.91
C GLU A 13 -25.81 18.65 -9.17
N LEU A 14 -24.56 19.04 -9.42
CA LEU A 14 -23.76 18.54 -10.54
C LEU A 14 -23.50 17.02 -10.40
N GLU A 15 -23.20 16.55 -9.21
CA GLU A 15 -22.98 15.11 -8.95
C GLU A 15 -24.25 14.30 -9.21
N ALA A 16 -25.41 14.80 -8.80
CA ALA A 16 -26.70 14.16 -9.06
C ALA A 16 -27.01 14.10 -10.57
N GLU A 17 -26.73 15.17 -11.30
CA GLU A 17 -26.90 15.21 -12.75
C GLU A 17 -25.98 14.22 -13.47
N ILE A 18 -24.69 14.15 -13.09
CA ILE A 18 -23.73 13.19 -13.64
C ILE A 18 -24.19 11.74 -13.40
N LYS A 19 -24.66 11.42 -12.19
CA LYS A 19 -25.18 10.10 -11.86
C LYS A 19 -26.40 9.74 -12.71
N GLN A 20 -27.31 10.67 -12.92
CA GLN A 20 -28.48 10.47 -13.77
C GLN A 20 -28.08 10.21 -15.25
N GLN A 21 -27.16 11.01 -15.79
CA GLN A 21 -26.67 10.81 -17.16
C GLN A 21 -25.92 9.47 -17.31
N ALA A 22 -25.15 9.09 -16.29
CA ALA A 22 -24.47 7.79 -16.29
C ALA A 22 -25.45 6.62 -16.32
N GLN A 23 -26.58 6.73 -15.60
CA GLN A 23 -27.61 5.70 -15.61
C GLN A 23 -28.30 5.56 -16.97
N ILE A 24 -28.66 6.67 -17.61
CA ILE A 24 -29.23 6.69 -18.97
C ILE A 24 -28.25 6.06 -19.96
N PHE A 25 -26.96 6.40 -19.85
CA PHE A 25 -25.92 5.85 -20.72
C PHE A 25 -25.71 4.35 -20.49
N LEU A 26 -25.77 3.89 -19.23
CA LEU A 26 -25.68 2.47 -18.88
C LEU A 26 -26.83 1.65 -19.49
N GLU A 27 -28.06 2.15 -19.41
CA GLU A 27 -29.23 1.52 -20.04
C GLU A 27 -29.06 1.42 -21.56
N TYR A 28 -28.58 2.48 -22.19
CA TYR A 28 -28.29 2.45 -23.64
C TYR A 28 -27.21 1.42 -23.95
N LEU A 29 -26.10 1.36 -23.21
CA LEU A 29 -25.04 0.38 -23.44
C LEU A 29 -25.57 -1.04 -23.29
N ASN A 30 -26.31 -1.33 -22.22
CA ASN A 30 -26.87 -2.66 -21.98
C ASN A 30 -27.85 -3.09 -23.08
N SER A 31 -28.59 -2.14 -23.66
CA SER A 31 -29.47 -2.43 -24.82
C SER A 31 -28.71 -2.86 -26.09
N THR A 32 -27.41 -2.54 -26.19
CA THR A 32 -26.53 -2.87 -27.34
C THR A 32 -25.70 -4.14 -27.10
N LEU A 33 -25.69 -4.67 -25.89
CA LEU A 33 -24.92 -5.87 -25.53
C LEU A 33 -25.70 -7.16 -25.84
N PRO A 34 -24.99 -8.29 -26.07
CA PRO A 34 -25.60 -9.60 -26.09
C PRO A 34 -26.29 -9.93 -24.76
N GLU A 35 -27.39 -10.71 -24.79
CA GLU A 35 -28.15 -11.10 -23.58
C GLU A 35 -27.32 -11.77 -22.47
N SER A 36 -26.15 -12.33 -22.81
CA SER A 36 -25.22 -12.95 -21.83
C SER A 36 -24.25 -11.95 -21.19
N MET A 37 -24.34 -10.67 -21.51
CA MET A 37 -23.45 -9.63 -21.00
C MET A 37 -24.26 -8.48 -20.42
N GLU A 38 -23.89 -8.05 -19.23
CA GLU A 38 -24.47 -6.90 -18.53
C GLU A 38 -23.36 -6.03 -17.94
N LEU A 39 -23.52 -4.72 -18.05
CA LEU A 39 -22.69 -3.72 -17.37
C LEU A 39 -23.44 -3.23 -16.13
N GLU A 40 -22.73 -3.12 -15.01
CA GLU A 40 -23.24 -2.58 -13.76
C GLU A 40 -22.62 -1.22 -13.47
N TYR A 41 -23.39 -0.34 -12.83
CA TYR A 41 -22.90 0.93 -12.34
C TYR A 41 -22.18 0.70 -10.99
N GLU A 42 -20.86 0.80 -10.98
CA GLU A 42 -20.06 0.55 -9.76
C GLU A 42 -20.06 1.75 -8.81
N GLY A 43 -20.07 2.99 -9.32
CA GLY A 43 -20.11 4.18 -8.47
C GLY A 43 -19.62 5.46 -9.15
N PHE A 44 -19.78 6.57 -8.42
CA PHE A 44 -19.23 7.88 -8.78
C PHE A 44 -18.16 8.29 -7.77
N TYR A 45 -16.98 8.61 -8.26
CA TYR A 45 -15.85 8.98 -7.42
C TYR A 45 -15.29 10.33 -7.87
N ARG A 46 -15.21 11.27 -6.95
CA ARG A 46 -14.72 12.63 -7.24
C ARG A 46 -13.25 12.66 -7.63
N ARG A 47 -12.45 11.77 -7.01
CA ARG A 47 -11.02 11.64 -7.29
C ARG A 47 -10.61 10.18 -7.28
N GLY A 48 -9.67 9.83 -8.16
CA GLY A 48 -9.13 8.50 -8.25
C GLY A 48 -7.66 8.52 -8.66
N PHE A 49 -6.91 7.54 -8.17
CA PHE A 49 -5.54 7.29 -8.53
C PHE A 49 -5.45 5.94 -9.25
N PHE A 50 -5.11 5.95 -10.52
CA PHE A 50 -5.07 4.78 -11.38
C PHE A 50 -3.63 4.47 -11.77
N VAL A 51 -3.10 3.32 -11.31
CA VAL A 51 -1.74 2.87 -11.59
C VAL A 51 -1.68 2.02 -12.86
N SER A 52 -2.58 1.05 -12.95
CA SER A 52 -2.69 0.12 -14.08
C SER A 52 -4.01 -0.64 -14.01
N LYS A 53 -4.28 -1.52 -14.99
CA LYS A 53 -5.45 -2.42 -14.95
C LYS A 53 -5.51 -3.17 -13.62
N LYS A 54 -6.66 -3.12 -12.93
CA LYS A 54 -6.91 -3.74 -11.61
C LYS A 54 -6.06 -3.18 -10.45
N ARG A 55 -5.39 -2.04 -10.62
CA ARG A 55 -4.61 -1.37 -9.56
C ARG A 55 -4.97 0.10 -9.50
N TYR A 56 -5.84 0.44 -8.57
CA TYR A 56 -6.33 1.80 -8.39
C TYR A 56 -6.80 2.05 -6.96
N ALA A 57 -6.94 3.31 -6.61
CA ALA A 57 -7.63 3.77 -5.43
C ALA A 57 -8.58 4.92 -5.79
N VAL A 58 -9.77 4.89 -5.21
CA VAL A 58 -10.76 5.96 -5.30
C VAL A 58 -11.23 6.33 -3.91
N ILE A 59 -11.81 7.51 -3.75
CA ILE A 59 -12.38 7.94 -2.48
C ILE A 59 -13.89 7.98 -2.60
N GLU A 60 -14.56 7.35 -1.65
CA GLU A 60 -16.01 7.37 -1.47
C GLU A 60 -16.32 7.90 -0.05
N GLY A 61 -16.91 9.09 0.00
CA GLY A 61 -17.04 9.79 1.29
C GLY A 61 -15.67 10.03 1.94
N ASP A 62 -15.44 9.39 3.08
CA ASP A 62 -14.20 9.49 3.85
C ASP A 62 -13.33 8.22 3.77
N GLU A 63 -13.75 7.23 3.00
CA GLU A 63 -13.07 5.94 2.90
C GLU A 63 -12.34 5.78 1.55
N ILE A 64 -11.18 5.11 1.59
CA ILE A 64 -10.45 4.72 0.39
C ILE A 64 -10.91 3.32 -0.03
N ILE A 65 -11.46 3.23 -1.25
CA ILE A 65 -11.67 1.97 -1.93
C ILE A 65 -10.45 1.70 -2.81
N ALA A 66 -9.68 0.67 -2.47
CA ALA A 66 -8.47 0.32 -3.22
C ALA A 66 -8.54 -1.11 -3.75
N LYS A 67 -8.07 -1.30 -4.99
CA LYS A 67 -7.92 -2.64 -5.60
C LYS A 67 -6.48 -2.82 -6.07
N GLY A 68 -5.89 -3.98 -5.75
CA GLY A 68 -4.58 -4.40 -6.22
C GLY A 68 -3.38 -3.59 -5.73
N LEU A 69 -3.58 -2.62 -4.85
CA LEU A 69 -2.52 -1.85 -4.19
C LEU A 69 -2.00 -2.59 -2.96
N GLU A 70 -0.84 -2.18 -2.48
CA GLU A 70 -0.13 -2.83 -1.38
C GLU A 70 -0.92 -2.76 -0.07
N LEU A 71 -1.69 -1.70 0.16
CA LEU A 71 -2.49 -1.51 1.38
C LEU A 71 -3.53 -2.63 1.62
N VAL A 72 -4.06 -3.26 0.56
CA VAL A 72 -5.02 -4.36 0.67
C VAL A 72 -4.37 -5.75 0.68
N ARG A 73 -3.05 -5.84 0.48
CA ARG A 73 -2.32 -7.10 0.42
C ARG A 73 -1.86 -7.53 1.82
N ARG A 74 -1.81 -8.85 2.06
CA ARG A 74 -1.37 -9.41 3.35
C ARG A 74 0.14 -9.47 3.51
N ASP A 75 0.87 -9.61 2.40
CA ASP A 75 2.33 -9.78 2.36
C ASP A 75 3.12 -8.46 2.50
N TRP A 76 2.46 -7.41 2.95
CA TRP A 76 3.06 -6.12 3.28
C TRP A 76 2.88 -5.78 4.75
N ALA A 77 3.93 -5.21 5.36
CA ALA A 77 3.92 -4.85 6.76
C ALA A 77 2.87 -3.77 7.08
N PRO A 78 2.23 -3.79 8.27
CA PRO A 78 1.21 -2.81 8.66
C PRO A 78 1.67 -1.36 8.51
N ILE A 79 2.90 -1.02 8.92
CA ILE A 79 3.45 0.34 8.79
C ILE A 79 3.43 0.83 7.34
N VAL A 80 3.71 -0.06 6.37
CA VAL A 80 3.75 0.27 4.94
C VAL A 80 2.34 0.52 4.41
N LYS A 81 1.37 -0.32 4.79
CA LYS A 81 -0.03 -0.15 4.41
C LYS A 81 -0.60 1.16 4.94
N LYS A 82 -0.40 1.44 6.23
CA LYS A 82 -0.81 2.70 6.88
C LYS A 82 -0.18 3.92 6.20
N THR A 83 1.08 3.80 5.77
CA THR A 83 1.75 4.89 5.06
C THR A 83 1.15 5.10 3.67
N GLN A 84 0.92 4.02 2.91
CA GLN A 84 0.29 4.13 1.60
C GLN A 84 -1.13 4.71 1.70
N GLU A 85 -1.90 4.31 2.70
CA GLU A 85 -3.22 4.85 2.99
C GLU A 85 -3.16 6.35 3.32
N ALA A 86 -2.26 6.77 4.22
CA ALA A 86 -2.08 8.18 4.59
C ALA A 86 -1.67 9.04 3.38
N VAL A 87 -0.79 8.52 2.52
CA VAL A 87 -0.40 9.18 1.26
C VAL A 87 -1.58 9.32 0.32
N LEU A 88 -2.37 8.26 0.12
CA LEU A 88 -3.57 8.30 -0.72
C LEU A 88 -4.63 9.24 -0.16
N MET A 89 -4.85 9.27 1.17
CA MET A 89 -5.78 10.21 1.82
C MET A 89 -5.35 11.66 1.58
N ALA A 90 -4.07 11.99 1.79
CA ALA A 90 -3.56 13.33 1.54
C ALA A 90 -3.81 13.78 0.08
N ILE A 91 -3.67 12.87 -0.88
CA ILE A 91 -3.84 13.16 -2.30
C ILE A 91 -5.32 13.17 -2.70
N LEU A 92 -6.06 12.12 -2.38
CA LEU A 92 -7.43 11.93 -2.89
C LEU A 92 -8.45 12.79 -2.14
N LYS A 93 -8.31 12.93 -0.81
CA LYS A 93 -9.23 13.73 0.00
C LYS A 93 -8.84 15.21 0.02
N GLU A 94 -7.57 15.50 0.32
CA GLU A 94 -7.11 16.86 0.58
C GLU A 94 -6.50 17.54 -0.66
N GLY A 95 -5.98 16.77 -1.63
CA GLY A 95 -5.29 17.31 -2.80
C GLY A 95 -3.88 17.86 -2.46
N ASP A 96 -3.32 17.45 -1.31
CA ASP A 96 -2.06 17.97 -0.75
C ASP A 96 -0.91 16.96 -0.97
N SER A 97 -0.13 17.19 -2.05
CA SER A 97 1.07 16.39 -2.34
C SER A 97 2.20 16.63 -1.34
N ASP A 98 2.28 17.83 -0.75
CA ASP A 98 3.31 18.15 0.25
C ASP A 98 3.04 17.42 1.56
N LYS A 99 1.77 17.28 1.93
CA LYS A 99 1.36 16.44 3.07
C LYS A 99 1.72 14.98 2.82
N ALA A 100 1.44 14.46 1.62
CA ALA A 100 1.78 13.10 1.23
C ALA A 100 3.28 12.83 1.40
N ILE A 101 4.16 13.72 0.92
CA ILE A 101 5.60 13.54 1.07
C ILE A 101 6.06 13.70 2.53
N ARG A 102 5.43 14.57 3.32
CA ARG A 102 5.72 14.69 4.75
C ARG A 102 5.42 13.39 5.50
N GLU A 103 4.31 12.70 5.18
CA GLU A 103 3.99 11.40 5.79
C GLU A 103 5.03 10.32 5.42
N VAL A 104 5.47 10.27 4.16
CA VAL A 104 6.55 9.36 3.74
C VAL A 104 7.84 9.64 4.51
N LYS A 105 8.30 10.91 4.56
CA LYS A 105 9.52 11.32 5.31
C LYS A 105 9.45 10.96 6.78
N LYS A 106 8.30 11.18 7.41
CA LYS A 106 8.06 10.86 8.83
C LYS A 106 8.24 9.36 9.10
N VAL A 107 7.70 8.50 8.25
CA VAL A 107 7.79 7.05 8.42
C VAL A 107 9.19 6.54 8.09
N LEU A 108 9.84 7.05 7.03
CA LEU A 108 11.24 6.75 6.73
C LEU A 108 12.14 7.04 7.93
N LYS A 109 11.98 8.21 8.57
CA LYS A 109 12.72 8.59 9.78
C LYS A 109 12.45 7.63 10.94
N LYS A 110 11.19 7.27 11.19
CA LYS A 110 10.83 6.32 12.27
C LYS A 110 11.46 4.94 12.04
N ILE A 111 11.40 4.40 10.82
CA ILE A 111 12.03 3.10 10.53
C ILE A 111 13.55 3.20 10.68
N LYS A 112 14.18 4.25 10.17
CA LYS A 112 15.62 4.48 10.24
C LYS A 112 16.13 4.58 11.69
N ASN A 113 15.39 5.25 12.54
CA ASN A 113 15.73 5.36 13.97
C ASN A 113 15.50 4.04 14.72
N GLY A 114 14.59 3.19 14.25
CA GLY A 114 14.14 2.00 14.99
C GLY A 114 12.97 2.27 15.93
N ASP A 115 12.26 3.39 15.73
CA ASP A 115 11.16 3.86 16.56
C ASP A 115 9.79 3.28 16.12
N VAL A 116 9.81 2.13 15.45
CA VAL A 116 8.59 1.45 15.00
C VAL A 116 8.43 0.16 15.81
N ASP A 117 7.24 -0.05 16.37
CA ASP A 117 6.92 -1.31 17.07
C ASP A 117 7.09 -2.49 16.11
N LYS A 118 7.68 -3.58 16.61
CA LYS A 118 7.90 -4.81 15.86
C LYS A 118 6.59 -5.38 15.27
N LYS A 119 5.45 -5.17 15.93
CA LYS A 119 4.12 -5.55 15.44
C LYS A 119 3.76 -4.88 14.12
N GLU A 120 4.23 -3.65 13.90
CA GLU A 120 4.00 -2.91 12.66
C GLU A 120 4.88 -3.40 11.51
N MET A 121 5.84 -4.28 11.79
CA MET A 121 6.78 -4.88 10.82
C MET A 121 6.40 -6.32 10.43
N ILE A 122 5.32 -6.88 10.97
CA ILE A 122 4.92 -8.27 10.68
C ILE A 122 4.44 -8.41 9.24
N ILE A 123 5.00 -9.39 8.55
CA ILE A 123 4.57 -9.80 7.22
C ILE A 123 3.76 -11.09 7.36
N HIS A 124 2.61 -11.15 6.69
CA HIS A 124 1.72 -12.31 6.71
C HIS A 124 1.74 -13.00 5.35
N THR A 125 2.12 -14.26 5.30
CA THR A 125 2.11 -15.02 4.05
C THR A 125 1.53 -16.41 4.25
N GLN A 126 0.59 -16.78 3.39
CA GLN A 126 -0.04 -18.10 3.46
C GLN A 126 0.83 -19.16 2.80
N ILE A 127 0.99 -20.31 3.45
CA ILE A 127 1.58 -21.52 2.86
C ILE A 127 0.57 -22.13 1.89
N THR A 128 0.93 -22.18 0.61
CA THR A 128 0.03 -22.62 -0.46
C THR A 128 0.23 -24.07 -0.89
N LYS A 129 1.35 -24.70 -0.47
CA LYS A 129 1.69 -26.09 -0.76
C LYS A 129 2.57 -26.68 0.36
N PRO A 130 2.76 -28.00 0.44
CA PRO A 130 3.69 -28.63 1.39
C PRO A 130 5.11 -28.02 1.32
N LEU A 131 5.81 -27.90 2.46
CA LEU A 131 7.09 -27.17 2.55
C LEU A 131 8.22 -27.81 1.74
N ASP A 132 8.18 -29.11 1.51
CA ASP A 132 9.10 -29.88 0.67
C ASP A 132 8.92 -29.62 -0.83
N GLN A 133 7.74 -29.15 -1.25
CA GLN A 133 7.42 -28.87 -2.64
C GLN A 133 7.80 -27.46 -3.11
N TYR A 134 8.39 -26.62 -2.22
CA TYR A 134 8.85 -25.30 -2.59
C TYR A 134 10.21 -25.37 -3.31
N LYS A 135 10.20 -25.26 -4.64
CA LYS A 135 11.44 -25.15 -5.44
C LYS A 135 12.21 -23.85 -5.11
N GLN A 136 11.47 -22.76 -4.97
CA GLN A 136 12.03 -21.45 -4.56
C GLN A 136 11.67 -21.19 -3.09
N VAL A 137 12.71 -21.13 -2.25
CA VAL A 137 12.57 -20.97 -0.81
C VAL A 137 12.56 -19.48 -0.45
N GLY A 138 11.37 -18.93 -0.31
CA GLY A 138 11.16 -17.54 0.13
C GLY A 138 11.20 -17.38 1.66
N PRO A 139 11.13 -16.12 2.16
CA PRO A 139 11.17 -15.83 3.59
C PRO A 139 10.10 -16.58 4.41
N HIS A 140 8.86 -16.66 3.91
CA HIS A 140 7.75 -17.37 4.58
C HIS A 140 8.03 -18.88 4.72
N VAL A 141 8.74 -19.50 3.76
CA VAL A 141 9.09 -20.93 3.83
C VAL A 141 10.16 -21.17 4.89
N ILE A 142 11.17 -20.28 4.97
CA ILE A 142 12.19 -20.35 6.02
C ILE A 142 11.56 -20.13 7.40
N ALA A 143 10.70 -19.14 7.53
CA ALA A 143 9.99 -18.91 8.80
C ALA A 143 9.13 -20.13 9.19
N ALA A 144 8.40 -20.73 8.22
CA ALA A 144 7.63 -21.93 8.45
C ALA A 144 8.45 -23.12 8.93
N ARG A 145 9.64 -23.35 8.32
CA ARG A 145 10.57 -24.41 8.75
C ARG A 145 11.07 -24.17 10.17
N LYS A 146 11.39 -22.92 10.53
CA LYS A 146 11.78 -22.57 11.89
C LYS A 146 10.65 -22.84 12.91
N ILE A 147 9.39 -22.67 12.53
CA ILE A 147 8.23 -23.03 13.36
C ILE A 147 8.18 -24.56 13.55
N GLU A 148 8.43 -25.36 12.49
CA GLU A 148 8.47 -26.82 12.61
C GLU A 148 9.63 -27.32 13.49
N GLU A 149 10.77 -26.65 13.49
CA GLU A 149 11.90 -26.93 14.39
C GLU A 149 11.51 -26.80 15.88
N HIS A 150 10.48 -25.99 16.19
CA HIS A 150 9.90 -25.88 17.54
C HIS A 150 8.74 -26.86 17.80
N GLY A 151 8.56 -27.87 16.92
CA GLY A 151 7.58 -28.93 17.09
C GLY A 151 6.16 -28.58 16.64
N ILE A 152 5.93 -27.42 16.04
CA ILE A 152 4.62 -26.99 15.55
C ILE A 152 4.51 -27.34 14.07
N LYS A 153 3.55 -28.22 13.72
CA LYS A 153 3.31 -28.63 12.33
C LYS A 153 2.73 -27.51 11.50
N VAL A 154 3.36 -27.19 10.36
CA VAL A 154 2.88 -26.23 9.39
C VAL A 154 2.30 -26.95 8.17
N SER A 155 1.06 -26.64 7.80
CA SER A 155 0.38 -27.26 6.68
C SER A 155 -0.06 -26.22 5.64
N ARG A 156 -0.51 -26.70 4.47
CA ARG A 156 -1.14 -25.86 3.46
C ARG A 156 -2.33 -25.10 4.06
N GLY A 157 -2.39 -23.79 3.81
CA GLY A 157 -3.41 -22.90 4.36
C GLY A 157 -2.93 -22.11 5.59
N THR A 158 -1.89 -22.57 6.29
CA THR A 158 -1.33 -21.85 7.45
C THR A 158 -0.82 -20.46 7.04
N ILE A 159 -1.18 -19.44 7.80
CA ILE A 159 -0.65 -18.08 7.64
C ILE A 159 0.55 -17.93 8.56
N ILE A 160 1.71 -17.69 7.97
CA ILE A 160 2.96 -17.44 8.69
C ILE A 160 3.10 -15.95 8.95
N GLN A 161 3.33 -15.60 10.21
CA GLN A 161 3.66 -14.26 10.67
C GLN A 161 5.17 -14.19 10.92
N TYR A 162 5.87 -13.30 10.25
CA TYR A 162 7.31 -13.20 10.39
C TYR A 162 7.80 -11.76 10.18
N ILE A 163 9.00 -11.51 10.66
CA ILE A 163 9.77 -10.30 10.37
C ILE A 163 11.03 -10.66 9.60
N ILE A 164 11.59 -9.71 8.87
CA ILE A 164 12.97 -9.81 8.36
C ILE A 164 13.89 -9.16 9.39
N ALA A 165 14.70 -9.98 10.05
CA ALA A 165 15.62 -9.52 11.09
C ALA A 165 16.92 -8.98 10.48
N LYS A 166 17.57 -8.05 11.19
CA LYS A 166 18.93 -7.60 10.90
C LYS A 166 19.90 -8.77 11.09
N GLY A 167 20.81 -8.98 10.15
CA GLY A 167 21.79 -10.06 10.25
C GLY A 167 22.53 -10.32 8.95
N LYS A 168 23.33 -11.38 8.94
CA LYS A 168 24.08 -11.87 7.76
C LYS A 168 23.21 -12.86 6.98
N GLY A 169 23.51 -13.02 5.69
CA GLY A 169 22.82 -13.95 4.79
C GLY A 169 21.73 -13.29 3.93
N SER A 170 21.05 -14.11 3.15
CA SER A 170 19.97 -13.65 2.27
C SER A 170 18.75 -13.18 3.04
N ILE A 171 17.89 -12.39 2.40
CA ILE A 171 16.61 -11.93 3.00
C ILE A 171 15.80 -13.11 3.52
N SER A 172 15.72 -14.20 2.75
CA SER A 172 14.98 -15.40 3.17
C SER A 172 15.53 -16.03 4.46
N GLN A 173 16.86 -16.15 4.58
CA GLN A 173 17.50 -16.72 5.76
C GLN A 173 17.28 -15.89 7.03
N ARG A 174 17.10 -14.58 6.87
CA ARG A 174 16.87 -13.63 7.96
C ARG A 174 15.39 -13.52 8.39
N ALA A 175 14.50 -14.27 7.74
CA ALA A 175 13.11 -14.39 8.18
C ALA A 175 13.04 -15.10 9.52
N VAL A 176 12.39 -14.46 10.49
CA VAL A 176 12.18 -14.97 11.85
C VAL A 176 10.68 -14.97 12.13
N PRO A 177 10.10 -16.11 12.55
CA PRO A 177 8.69 -16.12 12.97
C PRO A 177 8.46 -15.10 14.08
N TYR A 178 7.34 -14.38 14.01
CA TYR A 178 7.09 -13.30 14.96
C TYR A 178 7.06 -13.77 16.42
N GLU A 179 6.49 -14.93 16.68
CA GLU A 179 6.41 -15.56 18.00
C GLU A 179 7.78 -15.91 18.61
N TYR A 180 8.82 -16.06 17.78
CA TYR A 180 10.21 -16.33 18.20
C TYR A 180 11.13 -15.13 17.90
N SER A 181 10.57 -13.95 17.73
CA SER A 181 11.34 -12.76 17.35
C SER A 181 11.90 -11.95 18.53
N ASP A 182 11.70 -12.41 19.75
CA ASP A 182 12.29 -11.76 20.93
C ASP A 182 13.82 -11.78 20.84
N GLY A 183 14.44 -10.64 21.15
CA GLY A 183 15.88 -10.44 20.99
C GLY A 183 16.35 -10.09 19.57
N TYR A 184 15.49 -10.22 18.56
CA TYR A 184 15.81 -9.80 17.19
C TYR A 184 15.38 -8.37 16.92
N THR A 185 16.23 -7.62 16.22
CA THR A 185 15.92 -6.31 15.66
C THR A 185 15.54 -6.46 14.20
N TYR A 186 14.49 -5.79 13.72
CA TYR A 186 14.12 -5.83 12.30
C TYR A 186 15.16 -5.14 11.41
N ASP A 187 15.27 -5.57 10.16
CA ASP A 187 16.16 -5.00 9.15
C ASP A 187 15.55 -3.74 8.56
N LYS A 188 16.03 -2.58 9.01
CA LYS A 188 15.57 -1.25 8.57
C LYS A 188 15.68 -1.06 7.07
N ASP A 189 16.80 -1.50 6.48
CA ASP A 189 17.07 -1.34 5.04
C ASP A 189 16.12 -2.18 4.20
N TYR A 190 15.81 -3.40 4.65
CA TYR A 190 14.80 -4.23 4.00
C TYR A 190 13.42 -3.55 4.00
N TYR A 191 12.96 -3.06 5.15
CA TYR A 191 11.64 -2.44 5.23
C TYR A 191 11.55 -1.13 4.47
N ILE A 192 12.63 -0.36 4.39
CA ILE A 192 12.69 0.85 3.58
C ILE A 192 12.70 0.49 2.08
N ASN A 193 13.66 -0.32 1.63
CA ASN A 193 13.95 -0.50 0.21
C ASN A 193 13.06 -1.56 -0.49
N ASN A 194 12.60 -2.57 0.25
CA ASN A 194 11.80 -3.67 -0.30
C ASN A 194 10.32 -3.61 0.06
N GLN A 195 9.94 -2.74 1.00
CA GLN A 195 8.56 -2.59 1.44
C GLN A 195 8.06 -1.15 1.24
N LEU A 196 8.58 -0.15 1.97
CA LEU A 196 8.01 1.20 1.98
C LEU A 196 8.17 1.91 0.63
N ILE A 197 9.40 2.01 0.13
CA ILE A 197 9.65 2.71 -1.15
C ILE A 197 8.84 2.11 -2.29
N PRO A 198 8.84 0.78 -2.55
CA PRO A 198 8.03 0.21 -3.63
C PRO A 198 6.51 0.45 -3.49
N ALA A 199 6.01 0.59 -2.26
CA ALA A 199 4.58 0.85 -2.03
C ALA A 199 4.17 2.29 -2.38
N VAL A 200 5.07 3.25 -2.18
CA VAL A 200 4.75 4.68 -2.37
C VAL A 200 5.32 5.27 -3.66
N GLU A 201 6.37 4.68 -4.25
CA GLU A 201 7.10 5.26 -5.39
C GLU A 201 6.20 5.60 -6.58
N ARG A 202 5.25 4.72 -6.91
CA ARG A 202 4.35 4.93 -8.05
C ARG A 202 3.39 6.09 -7.83
N ILE A 203 2.95 6.25 -6.60
CA ILE A 203 2.07 7.36 -6.21
C ILE A 203 2.89 8.65 -6.25
N MET A 204 4.07 8.64 -5.63
CA MET A 204 4.95 9.80 -5.53
C MET A 204 5.53 10.23 -6.88
N TYR A 205 5.71 9.29 -7.82
CA TYR A 205 6.17 9.59 -9.19
C TYR A 205 5.20 10.53 -9.93
N SER A 206 3.89 10.42 -9.69
CA SER A 206 2.89 11.34 -10.26
C SER A 206 3.07 12.79 -9.78
N PHE A 207 3.82 12.98 -8.69
CA PHE A 207 4.18 14.27 -8.11
C PHE A 207 5.67 14.61 -8.31
N ARG A 208 6.31 14.02 -9.33
CA ARG A 208 7.70 14.23 -9.73
C ARG A 208 8.77 13.76 -8.73
N TYR A 209 8.40 12.95 -7.73
CA TYR A 209 9.36 12.28 -6.86
C TYR A 209 9.76 10.94 -7.47
N THR A 210 11.04 10.82 -7.79
CA THR A 210 11.60 9.55 -8.31
C THR A 210 11.94 8.60 -7.17
N ARG A 211 12.22 7.34 -7.51
CA ARG A 211 12.73 6.37 -6.54
C ARG A 211 14.01 6.86 -5.86
N ARG A 212 14.91 7.50 -6.61
CA ARG A 212 16.15 8.06 -6.09
C ARG A 212 15.89 9.13 -5.04
N ASP A 213 14.92 10.02 -5.27
CA ASP A 213 14.56 11.05 -4.29
C ASP A 213 14.08 10.42 -2.97
N LEU A 214 13.30 9.34 -3.04
CA LEU A 214 12.84 8.61 -1.87
C LEU A 214 13.99 7.89 -1.14
N GLU A 215 14.94 7.32 -1.87
CA GLU A 215 16.14 6.70 -1.31
C GLU A 215 17.06 7.74 -0.64
N ASP A 216 17.24 8.91 -1.24
CA ASP A 216 18.03 10.00 -0.68
C ASP A 216 17.37 10.60 0.58
N MET A 217 16.05 10.71 0.59
CA MET A 217 15.29 11.04 1.82
C MET A 217 15.52 10.00 2.92
N ALA A 218 15.56 8.72 2.56
CA ALA A 218 15.83 7.64 3.51
C ALA A 218 17.26 7.72 4.08
N LYS A 219 18.25 8.15 3.28
CA LYS A 219 19.62 8.38 3.75
C LYS A 219 19.73 9.62 4.64
N GLY A 220 18.78 10.55 4.56
CA GLY A 220 18.80 11.84 5.24
C GLY A 220 19.54 12.92 4.45
N GLU A 221 19.83 12.66 3.19
CA GLU A 221 20.36 13.60 2.23
C GLU A 221 19.18 14.38 1.63
N VAL A 222 18.93 15.59 2.14
CA VAL A 222 17.92 16.49 1.55
C VAL A 222 18.57 17.14 0.35
N GLN A 223 18.30 16.63 -0.86
CA GLN A 223 18.55 17.41 -2.06
C GLN A 223 17.56 18.58 -2.05
N GLN A 224 18.02 19.78 -1.75
CA GLN A 224 17.26 21.00 -2.06
C GLN A 224 17.13 21.05 -3.58
N SER A 225 15.89 21.05 -4.06
CA SER A 225 15.61 21.27 -5.48
C SER A 225 16.29 22.57 -5.92
N LEU A 226 17.00 22.55 -7.04
CA LEU A 226 17.59 23.75 -7.65
C LEU A 226 16.53 24.82 -7.98
N ASP A 227 15.26 24.44 -8.06
CA ASP A 227 14.12 25.35 -8.29
C ASP A 227 13.87 26.32 -7.09
N ALA A 228 14.55 26.14 -5.96
CA ALA A 228 14.50 27.09 -4.83
C ALA A 228 15.51 28.25 -4.98
N PHE A 229 16.30 28.23 -6.05
CA PHE A 229 17.33 29.25 -6.33
C PHE A 229 17.04 30.12 -7.57
N PHE A 230 15.88 29.93 -8.24
CA PHE A 230 15.47 30.77 -9.36
C PHE A 230 14.08 31.36 -9.14
#